data_a1111b738a5ad2ad432d7dd40ed01ddc
#
_entry.id   a1111b738a5ad2ad432d7dd40ed01ddc
#
_cell.length_a   1.000
_cell.length_b   1.000
_cell.length_c   1.000
_cell.angle_alpha   90.00
_cell.angle_beta   90.00
_cell.angle_gamma   90.00
#
_symmetry.space_group_name_H-M   'P 1'
#
loop_
_entity.id
_entity.type
_entity.pdbx_description
1 polymer ?
#
loop_
_entity_poly.entity_id
_entity_poly.type
_entity_poly.pdbx_seq_one_letter_code
_entity_poly.pdbx_strand_id
1 'polypeptide(L)'
;MAYSILVLDDEALTLRTISRGLREEGYEVFVAMNGEEAMKIFAEEKPDLALLDIVLPGMDGVEVLRQMKQQNPSIIAVMMSAYHMVERAVEAMKLGAYDYLVKPFHLADMLNTIRRASEMLRLRVRVRETVETAKGLYDFGRVVTRSRGMREVLEMARKAAEADHTTILIQGESGTGKSVLAKAIHYNSPRAAMPLLELNCASLPDTLLESELFGYEPGAFTDARRRKEGLLERANGGTVFLDEIANMSLSVQAKVLRVLEESSFMRLGGTRSIHVDVRIIAATNSNLKDEVSQGRFRDDLFYRLNVLPLVIPPLRERREDIMPLAVDMVAHFNRELKKQFSGFTAGAGELLANYCWPGNIRELKNVIERTMILAPEGEIDASFLPEEIRDASSVVAKNDTISSMEISPTGRQFVSLRELEDDYIQEVLAATCNNKSQAARILGIHPTSLLRRLRKEHVEV
;
A
#
# COMPACT_ATOMS: atom_id res chain seq x y z
N MET A 1 0.39 -17.14 26.36
CA MET A 1 -0.76 -16.95 27.30
C MET A 1 -1.63 -18.17 27.17
N ALA A 2 -2.12 -18.73 28.27
CA ALA A 2 -3.13 -19.77 28.25
C ALA A 2 -4.47 -19.13 27.89
N TYR A 3 -5.23 -19.71 26.95
CA TYR A 3 -6.57 -19.27 26.64
C TYR A 3 -7.53 -19.72 27.71
N SER A 4 -8.56 -18.91 28.01
CA SER A 4 -9.61 -19.19 28.97
C SER A 4 -10.86 -19.75 28.28
N ILE A 5 -11.45 -20.77 28.88
CA ILE A 5 -12.60 -21.49 28.33
C ILE A 5 -13.71 -21.56 29.37
N LEU A 6 -14.91 -21.11 29.01
CA LEU A 6 -16.11 -21.32 29.79
C LEU A 6 -16.77 -22.62 29.34
N VAL A 7 -17.00 -23.54 30.28
CA VAL A 7 -17.72 -24.80 30.05
C VAL A 7 -19.05 -24.75 30.77
N LEU A 8 -20.15 -24.94 30.03
CA LEU A 8 -21.52 -24.95 30.51
C LEU A 8 -22.17 -26.30 30.26
N ASP A 9 -22.54 -26.99 31.32
CA ASP A 9 -23.24 -28.30 31.32
C ASP A 9 -23.93 -28.48 32.67
N ASP A 10 -25.12 -29.04 32.72
CA ASP A 10 -25.85 -29.25 33.97
C ASP A 10 -25.38 -30.51 34.73
N GLU A 11 -24.59 -31.36 34.09
CA GLU A 11 -24.06 -32.59 34.69
C GLU A 11 -22.69 -32.37 35.34
N ALA A 12 -22.62 -32.40 36.66
CA ALA A 12 -21.36 -32.16 37.40
C ALA A 12 -20.24 -33.14 37.07
N LEU A 13 -20.56 -34.38 36.65
CA LEU A 13 -19.55 -35.36 36.24
C LEU A 13 -18.92 -35.00 34.88
N THR A 14 -19.74 -34.59 33.93
CA THR A 14 -19.34 -34.10 32.61
C THR A 14 -18.45 -32.86 32.75
N LEU A 15 -18.84 -31.87 33.57
CA LEU A 15 -18.05 -30.68 33.86
C LEU A 15 -16.67 -31.03 34.44
N ARG A 16 -16.59 -31.96 35.39
CA ARG A 16 -15.32 -32.40 35.99
C ARG A 16 -14.43 -33.07 34.97
N THR A 17 -14.94 -33.94 34.11
CA THR A 17 -14.18 -34.66 33.09
C THR A 17 -13.63 -33.71 32.03
N ILE A 18 -14.48 -32.84 31.51
CA ILE A 18 -14.08 -31.85 30.50
C ILE A 18 -13.09 -30.84 31.07
N SER A 19 -13.38 -30.28 32.25
CA SER A 19 -12.49 -29.28 32.89
C SER A 19 -11.11 -29.86 33.19
N ARG A 20 -11.04 -31.11 33.63
CA ARG A 20 -9.76 -31.79 33.88
C ARG A 20 -8.96 -31.93 32.57
N GLY A 21 -9.58 -32.44 31.50
CA GLY A 21 -8.91 -32.64 30.23
C GLY A 21 -8.42 -31.30 29.62
N LEU A 22 -9.20 -30.24 29.73
CA LEU A 22 -8.81 -28.92 29.25
C LEU A 22 -7.67 -28.30 30.09
N ARG A 23 -7.69 -28.46 31.43
CA ARG A 23 -6.59 -27.99 32.29
C ARG A 23 -5.29 -28.77 32.07
N GLU A 24 -5.37 -30.07 31.81
CA GLU A 24 -4.20 -30.90 31.46
C GLU A 24 -3.55 -30.43 30.12
N GLU A 25 -4.34 -29.88 29.19
CA GLU A 25 -3.84 -29.24 27.93
C GLU A 25 -3.38 -27.77 28.14
N GLY A 26 -3.45 -27.22 29.36
CA GLY A 26 -2.96 -25.91 29.71
C GLY A 26 -3.95 -24.75 29.54
N TYR A 27 -5.24 -25.05 29.39
CA TYR A 27 -6.28 -24.00 29.35
C TYR A 27 -6.70 -23.58 30.75
N GLU A 28 -7.07 -22.30 30.91
CA GLU A 28 -7.78 -21.82 32.08
C GLU A 28 -9.26 -22.14 31.92
N VAL A 29 -9.90 -22.73 32.94
CA VAL A 29 -11.28 -23.27 32.77
C VAL A 29 -12.20 -22.72 33.83
N PHE A 30 -13.24 -22.04 33.40
CA PHE A 30 -14.40 -21.62 34.15
C PHE A 30 -15.54 -22.61 33.91
N VAL A 31 -16.35 -22.90 34.94
CA VAL A 31 -17.44 -23.85 34.83
C VAL A 31 -18.74 -23.21 35.31
N ALA A 32 -19.84 -23.54 34.63
CA ALA A 32 -21.20 -23.14 34.98
C ALA A 32 -22.14 -24.33 34.84
N MET A 33 -23.11 -24.44 35.74
CA MET A 33 -24.10 -25.48 35.74
C MET A 33 -25.46 -25.05 35.14
N ASN A 34 -25.60 -23.76 34.83
CA ASN A 34 -26.82 -23.21 34.22
C ASN A 34 -26.48 -21.95 33.41
N GLY A 35 -27.42 -21.51 32.55
CA GLY A 35 -27.22 -20.39 31.67
C GLY A 35 -27.02 -19.05 32.39
N GLU A 36 -27.66 -18.81 33.51
CA GLU A 36 -27.52 -17.56 34.28
C GLU A 36 -26.10 -17.42 34.86
N GLU A 37 -25.58 -18.50 35.44
CA GLU A 37 -24.23 -18.58 35.96
C GLU A 37 -23.19 -18.39 34.83
N ALA A 38 -23.42 -19.03 33.69
CA ALA A 38 -22.56 -18.86 32.50
C ALA A 38 -22.50 -17.41 32.02
N MET A 39 -23.62 -16.73 31.96
CA MET A 39 -23.68 -15.32 31.56
C MET A 39 -23.00 -14.40 32.58
N LYS A 40 -23.08 -14.70 33.87
CA LYS A 40 -22.37 -13.96 34.91
C LYS A 40 -20.87 -14.14 34.76
N ILE A 41 -20.37 -15.36 34.65
CA ILE A 41 -18.93 -15.65 34.41
C ILE A 41 -18.46 -14.99 33.11
N PHE A 42 -19.28 -15.05 32.05
CA PHE A 42 -18.93 -14.43 30.77
C PHE A 42 -18.72 -12.92 30.88
N ALA A 43 -19.56 -12.25 31.69
CA ALA A 43 -19.44 -10.80 31.91
C ALA A 43 -18.23 -10.42 32.79
N GLU A 44 -17.94 -11.22 33.84
CA GLU A 44 -16.89 -10.96 34.81
C GLU A 44 -15.50 -11.37 34.26
N GLU A 45 -15.35 -12.61 33.77
CA GLU A 45 -14.08 -13.24 33.44
C GLU A 45 -13.70 -13.10 31.95
N LYS A 46 -14.68 -12.78 31.09
CA LYS A 46 -14.49 -12.58 29.63
C LYS A 46 -13.72 -13.72 28.95
N PRO A 47 -14.19 -14.95 29.04
CA PRO A 47 -13.48 -16.11 28.48
C PRO A 47 -13.27 -15.97 26.98
N ASP A 48 -12.16 -16.53 26.48
CA ASP A 48 -11.77 -16.52 25.07
C ASP A 48 -12.63 -17.46 24.21
N LEU A 49 -13.04 -18.60 24.81
CA LEU A 49 -13.80 -19.65 24.17
C LEU A 49 -14.96 -20.07 25.08
N ALA A 50 -16.02 -20.60 24.50
CA ALA A 50 -17.11 -21.20 25.24
C ALA A 50 -17.42 -22.59 24.70
N LEU A 51 -17.68 -23.56 25.61
CA LEU A 51 -18.17 -24.90 25.31
C LEU A 51 -19.52 -25.04 26.01
N LEU A 52 -20.60 -25.06 25.24
CA LEU A 52 -21.97 -24.88 25.73
C LEU A 52 -22.84 -26.10 25.45
N ASP A 53 -23.43 -26.71 26.49
CA ASP A 53 -24.48 -27.69 26.27
C ASP A 53 -25.74 -26.99 25.75
N ILE A 54 -26.41 -27.61 24.78
CA ILE A 54 -27.71 -27.14 24.25
C ILE A 54 -28.82 -27.37 25.26
N VAL A 55 -28.84 -28.52 25.91
CA VAL A 55 -29.95 -28.96 26.78
C VAL A 55 -29.62 -28.60 28.22
N LEU A 56 -30.27 -27.60 28.75
CA LEU A 56 -30.07 -27.12 30.11
C LEU A 56 -31.45 -26.84 30.76
N PRO A 57 -31.58 -27.00 32.08
CA PRO A 57 -32.76 -26.54 32.78
C PRO A 57 -32.81 -25.01 32.82
N GLY A 58 -33.96 -24.44 32.47
CA GLY A 58 -34.18 -22.98 32.43
C GLY A 58 -33.73 -22.36 31.12
N MET A 59 -32.68 -21.55 31.13
CA MET A 59 -32.11 -20.93 29.92
C MET A 59 -31.28 -21.94 29.11
N ASP A 60 -31.73 -22.26 27.89
CA ASP A 60 -31.03 -23.23 27.03
C ASP A 60 -29.70 -22.65 26.44
N GLY A 61 -28.80 -23.55 26.04
CA GLY A 61 -27.48 -23.14 25.54
C GLY A 61 -27.52 -22.35 24.25
N VAL A 62 -28.55 -22.43 23.42
CA VAL A 62 -28.70 -21.63 22.20
C VAL A 62 -29.04 -20.19 22.57
N GLU A 63 -29.86 -19.99 23.61
CA GLU A 63 -30.16 -18.65 24.14
C GLU A 63 -28.92 -18.03 24.80
N VAL A 64 -28.14 -18.83 25.56
CA VAL A 64 -26.84 -18.38 26.10
C VAL A 64 -25.92 -17.95 24.97
N LEU A 65 -25.80 -18.75 23.92
CA LEU A 65 -24.98 -18.37 22.72
C LEU A 65 -25.48 -17.06 22.11
N ARG A 66 -26.78 -16.87 21.95
CA ARG A 66 -27.37 -15.65 21.38
C ARG A 66 -27.00 -14.43 22.19
N GLN A 67 -27.13 -14.48 23.50
CA GLN A 67 -26.76 -13.38 24.39
C GLN A 67 -25.26 -13.12 24.42
N MET A 68 -24.41 -14.16 24.45
CA MET A 68 -22.96 -14.01 24.33
C MET A 68 -22.56 -13.32 23.00
N LYS A 69 -23.19 -13.72 21.88
CA LYS A 69 -22.94 -13.11 20.56
C LYS A 69 -23.43 -11.67 20.47
N GLN A 70 -24.47 -11.29 21.17
CA GLN A 70 -24.92 -9.90 21.26
C GLN A 70 -23.93 -9.03 22.03
N GLN A 71 -23.34 -9.55 23.12
CA GLN A 71 -22.33 -8.82 23.90
C GLN A 71 -20.95 -8.84 23.26
N ASN A 72 -20.55 -9.97 22.71
CA ASN A 72 -19.27 -10.15 22.00
C ASN A 72 -19.47 -10.99 20.73
N PRO A 73 -19.69 -10.34 19.56
CA PRO A 73 -19.89 -11.06 18.30
C PRO A 73 -18.71 -11.96 17.91
N SER A 74 -17.50 -11.69 18.43
CA SER A 74 -16.28 -12.42 18.09
C SER A 74 -16.04 -13.68 18.93
N ILE A 75 -16.82 -13.92 20.00
CA ILE A 75 -16.66 -15.11 20.85
C ILE A 75 -16.71 -16.40 20.01
N ILE A 76 -15.79 -17.30 20.25
CA ILE A 76 -15.78 -18.61 19.63
C ILE A 76 -16.50 -19.59 20.57
N ALA A 77 -17.66 -20.09 20.15
CA ALA A 77 -18.45 -21.03 20.93
C ALA A 77 -18.58 -22.36 20.19
N VAL A 78 -18.34 -23.47 20.89
CA VAL A 78 -18.56 -24.84 20.45
C VAL A 78 -19.75 -25.36 21.23
N MET A 79 -20.73 -25.95 20.51
CA MET A 79 -21.95 -26.48 21.14
C MET A 79 -21.77 -27.96 21.46
N MET A 80 -22.37 -28.42 22.56
CA MET A 80 -22.53 -29.84 22.87
C MET A 80 -24.02 -30.22 22.70
N SER A 81 -24.30 -31.23 21.91
CA SER A 81 -25.67 -31.61 21.55
C SER A 81 -25.92 -33.10 21.72
N ALA A 82 -27.09 -33.49 22.21
CA ALA A 82 -27.50 -34.89 22.15
C ALA A 82 -27.86 -35.30 20.70
N TYR A 83 -27.66 -36.57 20.35
CA TYR A 83 -27.87 -37.12 19.00
C TYR A 83 -29.18 -36.75 18.32
N HIS A 84 -30.27 -36.59 19.10
CA HIS A 84 -31.61 -36.31 18.60
C HIS A 84 -31.94 -34.80 18.46
N MET A 85 -30.95 -33.91 18.68
CA MET A 85 -31.14 -32.44 18.70
C MET A 85 -30.46 -31.71 17.50
N VAL A 86 -30.43 -32.37 16.34
CA VAL A 86 -29.73 -31.83 15.14
C VAL A 86 -30.31 -30.48 14.72
N GLU A 87 -31.62 -30.26 14.83
CA GLU A 87 -32.28 -28.99 14.47
C GLU A 87 -31.74 -27.81 15.31
N ARG A 88 -31.55 -28.03 16.62
CA ARG A 88 -31.00 -27.02 17.54
C ARG A 88 -29.53 -26.75 17.28
N ALA A 89 -28.75 -27.78 16.91
CA ALA A 89 -27.37 -27.59 16.48
C ALA A 89 -27.29 -26.74 15.21
N VAL A 90 -28.20 -26.98 14.24
CA VAL A 90 -28.29 -26.14 13.02
C VAL A 90 -28.70 -24.70 13.36
N GLU A 91 -29.58 -24.46 14.31
CA GLU A 91 -29.94 -23.13 14.78
C GLU A 91 -28.72 -22.43 15.39
N ALA A 92 -28.00 -23.11 16.27
CA ALA A 92 -26.75 -22.57 16.86
C ALA A 92 -25.68 -22.22 15.80
N MET A 93 -25.52 -23.06 14.77
CA MET A 93 -24.62 -22.75 13.65
C MET A 93 -25.06 -21.50 12.88
N LYS A 94 -26.36 -21.30 12.66
CA LYS A 94 -26.88 -20.05 12.03
C LYS A 94 -26.66 -18.81 12.92
N LEU A 95 -26.62 -18.97 14.24
CA LEU A 95 -26.31 -17.92 15.20
C LEU A 95 -24.77 -17.64 15.30
N GLY A 96 -23.96 -18.40 14.57
CA GLY A 96 -22.52 -18.20 14.52
C GLY A 96 -21.74 -19.02 15.55
N ALA A 97 -22.24 -20.18 15.98
CA ALA A 97 -21.39 -21.17 16.65
C ALA A 97 -20.26 -21.60 15.73
N TYR A 98 -19.10 -21.88 16.30
CA TYR A 98 -17.91 -22.31 15.54
C TYR A 98 -18.03 -23.76 15.05
N ASP A 99 -18.48 -24.65 15.94
CA ASP A 99 -18.65 -26.09 15.67
C ASP A 99 -19.64 -26.68 16.68
N TYR A 100 -19.97 -27.95 16.51
CA TYR A 100 -20.76 -28.69 17.49
C TYR A 100 -20.23 -30.11 17.72
N LEU A 101 -20.46 -30.66 18.92
CA LEU A 101 -20.06 -32.00 19.34
C LEU A 101 -21.32 -32.79 19.71
N VAL A 102 -21.45 -34.00 19.18
CA VAL A 102 -22.62 -34.87 19.48
C VAL A 102 -22.28 -35.77 20.66
N LYS A 103 -23.06 -35.69 21.73
CA LYS A 103 -22.97 -36.54 22.91
C LYS A 103 -23.55 -37.94 22.60
N PRO A 104 -22.89 -39.06 23.04
CA PRO A 104 -21.59 -39.08 23.74
C PRO A 104 -20.41 -38.88 22.77
N PHE A 105 -19.41 -38.10 23.18
CA PHE A 105 -18.17 -37.86 22.42
C PHE A 105 -16.95 -38.34 23.20
N HIS A 106 -15.89 -38.67 22.50
CA HIS A 106 -14.60 -38.95 23.14
C HIS A 106 -13.90 -37.64 23.53
N LEU A 107 -13.24 -37.65 24.67
CA LEU A 107 -12.45 -36.50 25.15
C LEU A 107 -11.47 -35.99 24.08
N ALA A 108 -10.85 -36.92 23.33
CA ALA A 108 -9.91 -36.57 22.26
C ALA A 108 -10.56 -35.76 21.12
N ASP A 109 -11.81 -36.04 20.75
CA ASP A 109 -12.53 -35.31 19.70
C ASP A 109 -12.87 -33.90 20.15
N MET A 110 -13.29 -33.74 21.40
CA MET A 110 -13.54 -32.45 22.02
C MET A 110 -12.25 -31.62 22.08
N LEU A 111 -11.15 -32.19 22.57
CA LEU A 111 -9.84 -31.51 22.62
C LEU A 111 -9.35 -31.08 21.22
N ASN A 112 -9.55 -31.93 20.21
CA ASN A 112 -9.20 -31.58 18.82
C ASN A 112 -10.03 -30.39 18.30
N THR A 113 -11.32 -30.37 18.62
CA THR A 113 -12.20 -29.24 18.22
C THR A 113 -11.80 -27.95 18.94
N ILE A 114 -11.55 -28.01 20.24
CA ILE A 114 -11.06 -26.86 21.02
C ILE A 114 -9.71 -26.38 20.52
N ARG A 115 -8.79 -27.29 20.15
CA ARG A 115 -7.49 -26.90 19.57
C ARG A 115 -7.65 -26.12 18.27
N ARG A 116 -8.51 -26.59 17.35
CA ARG A 116 -8.83 -25.88 16.09
C ARG A 116 -9.46 -24.50 16.37
N ALA A 117 -10.38 -24.44 17.34
CA ALA A 117 -10.99 -23.18 17.77
C ALA A 117 -9.96 -22.20 18.34
N SER A 118 -9.02 -22.69 19.16
CA SER A 118 -7.91 -21.91 19.73
C SER A 118 -6.93 -21.41 18.65
N GLU A 119 -6.63 -22.24 17.65
CA GLU A 119 -5.80 -21.81 16.50
C GLU A 119 -6.47 -20.67 15.70
N MET A 120 -7.78 -20.79 15.48
CA MET A 120 -8.55 -19.72 14.82
C MET A 120 -8.50 -18.42 15.63
N LEU A 121 -8.68 -18.50 16.95
CA LEU A 121 -8.57 -17.34 17.84
C LEU A 121 -7.18 -16.72 17.78
N ARG A 122 -6.12 -17.55 17.84
CA ARG A 122 -4.73 -17.10 17.73
C ARG A 122 -4.45 -16.38 16.43
N LEU A 123 -4.99 -16.87 15.33
CA LEU A 123 -4.87 -16.21 14.03
C LEU A 123 -5.59 -14.85 14.01
N ARG A 124 -6.81 -14.77 14.57
CA ARG A 124 -7.55 -13.50 14.69
C ARG A 124 -6.81 -12.46 15.52
N VAL A 125 -6.25 -12.86 16.67
CA VAL A 125 -5.46 -11.97 17.53
C VAL A 125 -4.23 -11.46 16.77
N ARG A 126 -3.48 -12.34 16.10
CA ARG A 126 -2.30 -11.94 15.30
C ARG A 126 -2.66 -10.96 14.16
N VAL A 127 -3.76 -11.23 13.45
CA VAL A 127 -4.23 -10.31 12.40
C VAL A 127 -4.55 -8.95 13.02
N ARG A 128 -5.26 -8.92 14.14
CA ARG A 128 -5.61 -7.68 14.84
C ARG A 128 -4.36 -6.91 15.29
N GLU A 129 -3.40 -7.57 15.93
CA GLU A 129 -2.12 -6.96 16.34
C GLU A 129 -1.35 -6.39 15.14
N THR A 130 -1.31 -7.14 14.03
CA THR A 130 -0.67 -6.69 12.78
C THR A 130 -1.37 -5.44 12.23
N VAL A 131 -2.70 -5.44 12.20
CA VAL A 131 -3.50 -4.29 11.74
C VAL A 131 -3.33 -3.09 12.66
N GLU A 132 -3.36 -3.27 13.98
CA GLU A 132 -3.14 -2.19 14.95
C GLU A 132 -1.72 -1.59 14.81
N THR A 133 -0.71 -2.44 14.64
CA THR A 133 0.66 -2.00 14.38
C THR A 133 0.76 -1.22 13.06
N ALA A 134 0.18 -1.76 11.99
CA ALA A 134 0.15 -1.09 10.68
C ALA A 134 -0.63 0.23 10.74
N LYS A 135 -1.80 0.24 11.40
CA LYS A 135 -2.58 1.46 11.63
C LYS A 135 -1.76 2.51 12.40
N GLY A 136 -1.03 2.07 13.42
CA GLY A 136 -0.11 2.95 14.14
C GLY A 136 1.01 3.50 13.26
N LEU A 137 1.54 2.73 12.31
CA LEU A 137 2.60 3.17 11.37
C LEU A 137 2.08 4.11 10.28
N TYR A 138 0.87 3.83 9.76
CA TYR A 138 0.25 4.56 8.64
C TYR A 138 -0.89 5.48 9.09
N ASP A 139 -0.89 5.92 10.34
CA ASP A 139 -1.83 6.95 10.81
C ASP A 139 -1.57 8.27 10.09
N PHE A 140 -2.64 8.93 9.63
CA PHE A 140 -2.53 10.23 8.97
C PHE A 140 -1.85 11.30 9.83
N GLY A 141 -1.96 11.21 11.15
CA GLY A 141 -1.30 12.11 12.10
C GLY A 141 0.21 11.95 12.17
N ARG A 142 0.74 10.81 11.68
CA ARG A 142 2.19 10.56 11.60
C ARG A 142 2.83 11.04 10.30
N VAL A 143 2.03 11.43 9.31
CA VAL A 143 2.59 12.02 8.10
C VAL A 143 3.16 13.39 8.42
N VAL A 144 4.49 13.47 8.38
CA VAL A 144 5.21 14.71 8.68
C VAL A 144 4.94 15.72 7.59
N THR A 145 4.16 16.77 7.90
CA THR A 145 3.91 17.90 6.98
C THR A 145 3.58 19.19 7.72
N ARG A 146 4.09 20.29 7.21
CA ARG A 146 3.72 21.66 7.56
C ARG A 146 3.02 22.36 6.39
N SER A 147 3.18 21.84 5.20
CA SER A 147 2.63 22.38 3.97
C SER A 147 1.10 22.37 3.97
N ARG A 148 0.50 23.48 3.55
CA ARG A 148 -0.95 23.59 3.39
C ARG A 148 -1.48 22.62 2.32
N GLY A 149 -0.82 22.55 1.15
CA GLY A 149 -1.24 21.67 0.06
C GLY A 149 -1.27 20.20 0.47
N MET A 150 -0.24 19.75 1.20
CA MET A 150 -0.22 18.36 1.67
C MET A 150 -1.27 18.10 2.76
N ARG A 151 -1.56 19.05 3.64
CA ARG A 151 -2.64 18.93 4.63
C ARG A 151 -4.01 18.79 3.96
N GLU A 152 -4.29 19.54 2.91
CA GLU A 152 -5.53 19.42 2.12
C GLU A 152 -5.65 18.03 1.48
N VAL A 153 -4.54 17.46 0.95
CA VAL A 153 -4.50 16.08 0.43
C VAL A 153 -4.81 15.07 1.53
N LEU A 154 -4.22 15.23 2.73
CA LEU A 154 -4.46 14.33 3.86
C LEU A 154 -5.90 14.37 4.36
N GLU A 155 -6.53 15.55 4.39
CA GLU A 155 -7.95 15.69 4.75
C GLU A 155 -8.87 15.00 3.73
N MET A 156 -8.58 15.14 2.43
CA MET A 156 -9.32 14.40 1.40
C MET A 156 -9.08 12.89 1.52
N ALA A 157 -7.85 12.47 1.82
CA ALA A 157 -7.51 11.06 2.00
C ALA A 157 -8.22 10.43 3.22
N ARG A 158 -8.41 11.18 4.31
CA ARG A 158 -9.22 10.75 5.47
C ARG A 158 -10.66 10.48 5.08
N LYS A 159 -11.30 11.41 4.39
CA LYS A 159 -12.67 11.24 3.87
C LYS A 159 -12.76 10.07 2.89
N ALA A 160 -11.73 9.94 2.04
CA ALA A 160 -11.61 8.81 1.13
C ALA A 160 -11.50 7.46 1.86
N ALA A 161 -10.80 7.42 3.00
CA ALA A 161 -10.66 6.18 3.78
C ALA A 161 -12.01 5.67 4.31
N GLU A 162 -12.92 6.56 4.67
CA GLU A 162 -14.27 6.23 5.16
C GLU A 162 -15.19 5.67 4.04
N ALA A 163 -14.91 6.03 2.77
CA ALA A 163 -15.71 5.60 1.62
C ALA A 163 -15.24 4.23 1.12
N ASP A 164 -15.91 3.16 1.54
CA ASP A 164 -15.48 1.76 1.39
C ASP A 164 -15.31 1.27 -0.07
N HIS A 165 -16.18 1.71 -0.98
CA HIS A 165 -16.21 1.22 -2.38
C HIS A 165 -15.67 2.24 -3.40
N THR A 166 -15.25 3.43 -2.96
CA THR A 166 -14.81 4.48 -3.89
C THR A 166 -13.41 4.20 -4.41
N THR A 167 -13.26 4.25 -5.74
CA THR A 167 -11.96 4.21 -6.42
C THR A 167 -11.20 5.51 -6.15
N ILE A 168 -9.91 5.38 -5.86
CA ILE A 168 -9.04 6.53 -5.55
C ILE A 168 -7.90 6.53 -6.56
N LEU A 169 -7.64 7.70 -7.14
CA LEU A 169 -6.51 7.93 -8.02
C LEU A 169 -5.49 8.85 -7.33
N ILE A 170 -4.31 8.33 -7.00
CA ILE A 170 -3.22 9.09 -6.40
C ILE A 170 -2.25 9.51 -7.51
N GLN A 171 -2.12 10.81 -7.73
CA GLN A 171 -1.20 11.38 -8.70
C GLN A 171 -0.05 12.10 -8.01
N GLY A 172 1.12 12.06 -8.59
CA GLY A 172 2.30 12.76 -8.08
C GLY A 172 3.59 12.16 -8.59
N GLU A 173 4.65 12.93 -8.59
CA GLU A 173 5.96 12.52 -9.07
C GLU A 173 6.49 11.27 -8.35
N SER A 174 7.48 10.62 -8.95
CA SER A 174 8.15 9.49 -8.29
C SER A 174 8.76 9.93 -6.96
N GLY A 175 8.62 9.10 -5.92
CA GLY A 175 9.20 9.39 -4.60
C GLY A 175 8.42 10.38 -3.72
N THR A 176 7.23 10.85 -4.11
CA THR A 176 6.40 11.80 -3.33
C THR A 176 5.67 11.16 -2.14
N GLY A 177 5.58 9.82 -2.08
CA GLY A 177 4.93 9.09 -1.01
C GLY A 177 3.57 8.49 -1.37
N LYS A 178 3.26 8.26 -2.66
CA LYS A 178 2.00 7.69 -3.14
C LYS A 178 1.63 6.37 -2.46
N SER A 179 2.58 5.44 -2.33
CA SER A 179 2.35 4.15 -1.66
C SER A 179 2.11 4.28 -0.16
N VAL A 180 2.76 5.24 0.51
CA VAL A 180 2.50 5.53 1.94
C VAL A 180 1.09 6.05 2.13
N LEU A 181 0.63 6.95 1.25
CA LEU A 181 -0.74 7.47 1.28
C LEU A 181 -1.78 6.37 1.00
N ALA A 182 -1.53 5.47 0.05
CA ALA A 182 -2.40 4.33 -0.22
C ALA A 182 -2.54 3.40 0.99
N LYS A 183 -1.43 3.10 1.68
CA LYS A 183 -1.43 2.34 2.95
C LYS A 183 -2.19 3.07 4.05
N ALA A 184 -1.96 4.37 4.21
CA ALA A 184 -2.70 5.18 5.18
C ALA A 184 -4.21 5.13 4.92
N ILE A 185 -4.66 5.23 3.66
CA ILE A 185 -6.07 5.12 3.30
C ILE A 185 -6.63 3.73 3.65
N HIS A 186 -5.92 2.65 3.33
CA HIS A 186 -6.38 1.29 3.62
C HIS A 186 -6.48 1.02 5.12
N TYR A 187 -5.38 1.25 5.89
CA TYR A 187 -5.35 0.92 7.32
C TYR A 187 -6.23 1.82 8.20
N ASN A 188 -6.70 2.95 7.68
CA ASN A 188 -7.70 3.82 8.34
C ASN A 188 -9.11 3.66 7.74
N SER A 189 -9.37 2.60 6.96
CA SER A 189 -10.66 2.30 6.36
C SER A 189 -11.41 1.16 7.11
N PRO A 190 -12.70 0.93 6.81
CA PRO A 190 -13.43 -0.24 7.30
C PRO A 190 -12.78 -1.58 6.88
N ARG A 191 -11.98 -1.60 5.79
CA ARG A 191 -11.26 -2.77 5.28
C ARG A 191 -9.86 -2.97 5.90
N ALA A 192 -9.50 -2.24 6.96
CA ALA A 192 -8.18 -2.30 7.58
C ALA A 192 -7.73 -3.71 8.02
N ALA A 193 -8.71 -4.58 8.40
CA ALA A 193 -8.44 -5.96 8.79
C ALA A 193 -8.40 -6.95 7.60
N MET A 194 -8.73 -6.47 6.40
CA MET A 194 -8.74 -7.25 5.18
C MET A 194 -7.42 -7.11 4.42
N PRO A 195 -7.12 -7.96 3.42
CA PRO A 195 -5.87 -7.88 2.68
C PRO A 195 -5.68 -6.55 1.97
N LEU A 196 -4.46 -5.97 2.07
CA LEU A 196 -3.95 -4.97 1.14
C LEU A 196 -2.92 -5.64 0.24
N LEU A 197 -3.22 -5.76 -1.05
CA LEU A 197 -2.28 -6.33 -2.01
C LEU A 197 -1.78 -5.24 -2.96
N GLU A 198 -0.46 -5.13 -3.09
CA GLU A 198 0.20 -4.10 -3.87
C GLU A 198 0.80 -4.71 -5.14
N LEU A 199 0.62 -4.03 -6.26
CA LEU A 199 1.21 -4.41 -7.53
C LEU A 199 1.76 -3.18 -8.24
N ASN A 200 3.05 -3.21 -8.55
CA ASN A 200 3.68 -2.19 -9.39
C ASN A 200 3.61 -2.64 -10.86
N CYS A 201 2.84 -1.90 -11.66
CA CYS A 201 2.56 -2.23 -13.05
C CYS A 201 3.77 -2.02 -13.98
N ALA A 202 4.76 -1.23 -13.56
CA ALA A 202 6.00 -1.01 -14.32
C ALA A 202 7.06 -2.09 -14.06
N SER A 203 6.90 -2.92 -13.01
CA SER A 203 7.94 -3.88 -12.59
C SER A 203 7.87 -5.23 -13.31
N LEU A 204 6.79 -5.50 -14.03
CA LEU A 204 6.53 -6.78 -14.67
C LEU A 204 6.24 -6.61 -16.16
N PRO A 205 6.69 -7.54 -17.04
CA PRO A 205 6.18 -7.63 -18.40
C PRO A 205 4.67 -7.84 -18.43
N ASP A 206 3.99 -7.33 -19.46
CA ASP A 206 2.51 -7.35 -19.58
C ASP A 206 1.89 -8.74 -19.37
N THR A 207 2.49 -9.78 -19.92
CA THR A 207 2.02 -11.17 -19.80
C THR A 207 2.06 -11.67 -18.35
N LEU A 208 3.10 -11.29 -17.61
CA LEU A 208 3.22 -11.62 -16.19
C LEU A 208 2.28 -10.75 -15.36
N LEU A 209 2.19 -9.46 -15.64
CA LEU A 209 1.27 -8.54 -14.97
C LEU A 209 -0.17 -9.06 -15.05
N GLU A 210 -0.59 -9.47 -16.25
CA GLU A 210 -1.92 -10.02 -16.50
C GLU A 210 -2.17 -11.31 -15.71
N SER A 211 -1.19 -12.23 -15.72
CA SER A 211 -1.27 -13.48 -14.98
C SER A 211 -1.26 -13.31 -13.46
N GLU A 212 -0.55 -12.30 -12.93
CA GLU A 212 -0.56 -11.97 -11.51
C GLU A 212 -1.89 -11.34 -11.09
N LEU A 213 -2.46 -10.43 -11.90
CA LEU A 213 -3.74 -9.76 -11.58
C LEU A 213 -4.91 -10.72 -11.61
N PHE A 214 -5.06 -11.46 -12.73
CA PHE A 214 -6.28 -12.23 -13.02
C PHE A 214 -6.12 -13.74 -12.74
N GLY A 215 -4.89 -14.22 -12.55
CA GLY A 215 -4.64 -15.66 -12.45
C GLY A 215 -4.85 -16.38 -13.80
N TYR A 216 -4.68 -17.70 -13.79
CA TYR A 216 -4.83 -18.51 -15.00
C TYR A 216 -5.35 -19.92 -14.71
N GLU A 217 -6.01 -20.49 -15.69
CA GLU A 217 -6.40 -21.90 -15.72
C GLU A 217 -5.31 -22.76 -16.38
N PRO A 218 -5.25 -24.07 -16.10
CA PRO A 218 -4.32 -24.96 -16.76
C PRO A 218 -4.45 -24.88 -18.28
N GLY A 219 -3.32 -24.76 -19.00
CA GLY A 219 -3.28 -24.65 -20.46
C GLY A 219 -3.43 -23.23 -21.00
N ALA A 220 -3.54 -22.19 -20.18
CA ALA A 220 -3.61 -20.80 -20.64
C ALA A 220 -2.36 -20.35 -21.44
N PHE A 221 -1.20 -20.91 -21.13
CA PHE A 221 0.07 -20.76 -21.87
C PHE A 221 0.96 -21.99 -21.63
N THR A 222 2.09 -22.10 -22.36
CA THR A 222 2.93 -23.29 -22.42
C THR A 222 3.34 -23.89 -21.06
N ASP A 223 3.55 -23.04 -20.04
CA ASP A 223 3.96 -23.45 -18.70
C ASP A 223 2.81 -23.47 -17.67
N ALA A 224 1.60 -23.21 -18.07
CA ALA A 224 0.42 -23.20 -17.19
C ALA A 224 -0.04 -24.62 -16.84
N ARG A 225 0.73 -25.34 -16.04
CA ARG A 225 0.43 -26.74 -15.66
C ARG A 225 -0.61 -26.88 -14.55
N ARG A 226 -0.78 -25.86 -13.72
CA ARG A 226 -1.73 -25.83 -12.59
C ARG A 226 -2.47 -24.50 -12.58
N ARG A 227 -3.68 -24.51 -12.03
CA ARG A 227 -4.46 -23.30 -11.76
C ARG A 227 -3.69 -22.39 -10.80
N LYS A 228 -3.69 -21.07 -11.07
CA LYS A 228 -3.20 -20.04 -10.17
C LYS A 228 -4.29 -19.00 -9.92
N GLU A 229 -4.53 -18.69 -8.65
CA GLU A 229 -5.41 -17.59 -8.28
C GLU A 229 -4.71 -16.25 -8.49
N GLY A 230 -5.45 -15.30 -9.06
CA GLY A 230 -4.98 -13.94 -9.26
C GLY A 230 -5.00 -13.09 -7.99
N LEU A 231 -4.33 -11.95 -8.06
CA LEU A 231 -4.28 -10.97 -6.99
C LEU A 231 -5.68 -10.44 -6.63
N LEU A 232 -6.56 -10.24 -7.62
CA LEU A 232 -7.94 -9.80 -7.41
C LEU A 232 -8.77 -10.83 -6.61
N GLU A 233 -8.59 -12.14 -6.84
CA GLU A 233 -9.26 -13.17 -6.04
C GLU A 233 -8.75 -13.17 -4.60
N ARG A 234 -7.44 -13.09 -4.42
CA ARG A 234 -6.79 -13.08 -3.11
C ARG A 234 -7.10 -11.83 -2.29
N ALA A 235 -7.42 -10.71 -2.98
CA ALA A 235 -7.79 -9.45 -2.36
C ALA A 235 -9.29 -9.35 -2.04
N ASN A 236 -10.07 -10.39 -2.26
CA ASN A 236 -11.53 -10.34 -2.07
C ASN A 236 -11.91 -9.89 -0.65
N GLY A 237 -12.81 -8.90 -0.53
CA GLY A 237 -13.14 -8.21 0.71
C GLY A 237 -12.14 -7.11 1.12
N GLY A 238 -10.99 -7.01 0.44
CA GLY A 238 -9.87 -6.12 0.77
C GLY A 238 -9.65 -4.97 -0.22
N THR A 239 -8.39 -4.61 -0.38
CA THR A 239 -7.95 -3.49 -1.24
C THR A 239 -6.82 -3.95 -2.15
N VAL A 240 -6.86 -3.53 -3.41
CA VAL A 240 -5.74 -3.66 -4.36
C VAL A 240 -5.17 -2.28 -4.63
N PHE A 241 -3.88 -2.13 -4.43
CA PHE A 241 -3.12 -0.94 -4.79
C PHE A 241 -2.33 -1.20 -6.08
N LEU A 242 -2.68 -0.47 -7.14
CA LEU A 242 -2.06 -0.52 -8.45
C LEU A 242 -1.14 0.69 -8.61
N ASP A 243 0.17 0.48 -8.45
CA ASP A 243 1.15 1.55 -8.62
C ASP A 243 1.59 1.64 -10.09
N GLU A 244 1.86 2.85 -10.56
CA GLU A 244 2.26 3.18 -11.95
C GLU A 244 1.30 2.63 -13.01
N ILE A 245 -0.02 2.85 -12.81
CA ILE A 245 -1.10 2.29 -13.65
C ILE A 245 -0.99 2.69 -15.13
N ALA A 246 -0.35 3.83 -15.44
CA ALA A 246 -0.12 4.29 -16.80
C ALA A 246 0.72 3.31 -17.64
N ASN A 247 1.49 2.42 -17.01
CA ASN A 247 2.34 1.45 -17.69
C ASN A 247 1.61 0.16 -18.11
N MET A 248 0.32 0.02 -17.80
CA MET A 248 -0.47 -1.13 -18.26
C MET A 248 -0.72 -1.06 -19.77
N SER A 249 -0.64 -2.20 -20.45
CA SER A 249 -1.09 -2.30 -21.84
C SER A 249 -2.60 -2.10 -21.97
N LEU A 250 -3.07 -1.66 -23.14
CA LEU A 250 -4.49 -1.42 -23.39
C LEU A 250 -5.36 -2.67 -23.17
N SER A 251 -4.81 -3.87 -23.36
CA SER A 251 -5.50 -5.14 -23.10
C SER A 251 -5.75 -5.37 -21.61
N VAL A 252 -4.76 -5.09 -20.76
CA VAL A 252 -4.88 -5.18 -19.29
C VAL A 252 -5.81 -4.11 -18.78
N GLN A 253 -5.71 -2.87 -19.30
CA GLN A 253 -6.61 -1.76 -18.97
C GLN A 253 -8.08 -2.12 -19.20
N ALA A 254 -8.41 -2.77 -20.34
CA ALA A 254 -9.77 -3.21 -20.65
C ALA A 254 -10.31 -4.24 -19.63
N LYS A 255 -9.45 -5.14 -19.13
CA LYS A 255 -9.84 -6.12 -18.11
C LYS A 255 -10.01 -5.47 -16.74
N VAL A 256 -9.14 -4.52 -16.37
CA VAL A 256 -9.28 -3.75 -15.11
C VAL A 256 -10.56 -2.92 -15.13
N LEU A 257 -10.92 -2.29 -16.27
CA LEU A 257 -12.17 -1.57 -16.43
C LEU A 257 -13.37 -2.47 -16.12
N ARG A 258 -13.38 -3.69 -16.66
CA ARG A 258 -14.46 -4.64 -16.40
C ARG A 258 -14.60 -4.98 -14.90
N VAL A 259 -13.47 -5.13 -14.19
CA VAL A 259 -13.51 -5.33 -12.73
C VAL A 259 -14.13 -4.15 -12.01
N LEU A 260 -13.81 -2.92 -12.43
CA LEU A 260 -14.36 -1.69 -11.84
C LEU A 260 -15.86 -1.48 -12.11
N GLU A 261 -16.38 -2.02 -13.22
CA GLU A 261 -17.79 -1.88 -13.62
C GLU A 261 -18.65 -3.03 -13.13
N GLU A 262 -18.19 -4.26 -13.35
CA GLU A 262 -18.99 -5.47 -13.13
C GLU A 262 -18.64 -6.17 -11.80
N SER A 263 -17.59 -5.75 -11.08
CA SER A 263 -17.05 -6.48 -9.92
C SER A 263 -16.78 -7.95 -10.25
N SER A 264 -16.39 -8.23 -11.49
CA SER A 264 -16.15 -9.58 -11.97
C SER A 264 -15.06 -9.62 -13.06
N PHE A 265 -14.41 -10.77 -13.19
CA PHE A 265 -13.42 -11.04 -14.23
C PHE A 265 -13.34 -12.53 -14.57
N MET A 266 -12.56 -12.88 -15.59
CA MET A 266 -12.24 -14.26 -15.95
C MET A 266 -10.73 -14.48 -15.86
N ARG A 267 -10.30 -15.65 -15.38
CA ARG A 267 -8.89 -16.05 -15.45
C ARG A 267 -8.42 -16.20 -16.88
N LEU A 268 -7.12 -16.09 -17.10
CA LEU A 268 -6.51 -16.36 -18.41
C LEU A 268 -6.79 -17.80 -18.82
N GLY A 269 -7.26 -17.99 -20.05
CA GLY A 269 -7.67 -19.31 -20.57
C GLY A 269 -8.94 -19.88 -19.96
N GLY A 270 -9.60 -19.17 -19.03
CA GLY A 270 -10.85 -19.60 -18.40
C GLY A 270 -12.09 -18.97 -19.03
N THR A 271 -13.24 -19.62 -18.84
CA THR A 271 -14.56 -19.13 -19.29
C THR A 271 -15.50 -18.77 -18.14
N ARG A 272 -15.11 -19.08 -16.90
CA ARG A 272 -15.93 -18.82 -15.71
C ARG A 272 -15.74 -17.39 -15.23
N SER A 273 -16.84 -16.65 -15.06
CA SER A 273 -16.82 -15.36 -14.37
C SER A 273 -16.63 -15.55 -12.86
N ILE A 274 -15.77 -14.76 -12.27
CA ILE A 274 -15.43 -14.74 -10.84
C ILE A 274 -15.83 -13.37 -10.31
N HIS A 275 -16.74 -13.35 -9.35
CA HIS A 275 -17.15 -12.12 -8.68
C HIS A 275 -16.21 -11.83 -7.51
N VAL A 276 -15.83 -10.57 -7.35
CA VAL A 276 -14.95 -10.10 -6.28
C VAL A 276 -15.45 -8.76 -5.74
N ASP A 277 -15.36 -8.59 -4.44
CA ASP A 277 -15.54 -7.31 -3.78
C ASP A 277 -14.16 -6.75 -3.43
N VAL A 278 -13.61 -5.91 -4.31
CA VAL A 278 -12.27 -5.33 -4.14
C VAL A 278 -12.32 -3.83 -4.29
N ARG A 279 -11.77 -3.11 -3.30
CA ARG A 279 -11.51 -1.69 -3.43
C ARG A 279 -10.23 -1.45 -4.23
N ILE A 280 -10.28 -0.56 -5.22
CA ILE A 280 -9.09 -0.22 -6.03
C ILE A 280 -8.57 1.17 -5.65
N ILE A 281 -7.27 1.23 -5.34
CA ILE A 281 -6.49 2.46 -5.23
C ILE A 281 -5.45 2.41 -6.34
N ALA A 282 -5.48 3.36 -7.26
CA ALA A 282 -4.53 3.47 -8.35
C ALA A 282 -3.55 4.62 -8.11
N ALA A 283 -2.30 4.47 -8.52
CA ALA A 283 -1.32 5.54 -8.47
C ALA A 283 -0.56 5.69 -9.79
N THR A 284 -0.15 6.90 -10.10
CA THR A 284 0.67 7.21 -11.28
C THR A 284 1.53 8.45 -11.07
N ASN A 285 2.67 8.48 -11.73
CA ASN A 285 3.51 9.67 -11.88
C ASN A 285 3.26 10.42 -13.20
N SER A 286 2.51 9.81 -14.13
CA SER A 286 2.19 10.39 -15.44
C SER A 286 0.89 11.17 -15.40
N ASN A 287 0.77 12.16 -16.30
CA ASN A 287 -0.52 12.82 -16.55
C ASN A 287 -1.40 11.90 -17.42
N LEU A 288 -2.38 11.24 -16.81
CA LEU A 288 -3.25 10.30 -17.53
C LEU A 288 -4.04 10.95 -18.67
N LYS A 289 -4.33 12.25 -18.61
CA LYS A 289 -5.00 12.95 -19.73
C LYS A 289 -4.12 13.02 -20.97
N ASP A 290 -2.81 13.22 -20.78
CA ASP A 290 -1.84 13.23 -21.86
C ASP A 290 -1.67 11.80 -22.43
N GLU A 291 -1.65 10.78 -21.56
CA GLU A 291 -1.62 9.38 -21.97
C GLU A 291 -2.85 8.98 -22.79
N VAL A 292 -4.05 9.46 -22.42
CA VAL A 292 -5.29 9.27 -23.19
C VAL A 292 -5.18 9.95 -24.54
N SER A 293 -4.74 11.20 -24.60
CA SER A 293 -4.59 11.95 -25.85
C SER A 293 -3.64 11.28 -26.84
N GLN A 294 -2.63 10.56 -26.34
CA GLN A 294 -1.63 9.82 -27.11
C GLN A 294 -2.05 8.36 -27.39
N GLY A 295 -3.26 7.96 -26.98
CA GLY A 295 -3.79 6.62 -27.21
C GLY A 295 -3.10 5.50 -26.41
N ARG A 296 -2.30 5.82 -25.39
CA ARG A 296 -1.65 4.85 -24.51
C ARG A 296 -2.48 4.47 -23.29
N PHE A 297 -3.47 5.29 -22.97
CA PHE A 297 -4.42 5.00 -21.89
C PHE A 297 -5.85 5.13 -22.40
N ARG A 298 -6.75 4.26 -21.94
CA ARG A 298 -8.17 4.26 -22.35
C ARG A 298 -8.92 5.38 -21.63
N ASP A 299 -9.72 6.11 -22.37
CA ASP A 299 -10.55 7.20 -21.86
C ASP A 299 -11.61 6.70 -20.87
N ASP A 300 -12.26 5.58 -21.18
CA ASP A 300 -13.28 4.96 -20.31
C ASP A 300 -12.69 4.55 -18.93
N LEU A 301 -11.51 3.95 -18.92
CA LEU A 301 -10.82 3.59 -17.67
C LEU A 301 -10.40 4.84 -16.89
N PHE A 302 -9.92 5.90 -17.57
CA PHE A 302 -9.55 7.14 -16.93
C PHE A 302 -10.73 7.72 -16.13
N TYR A 303 -11.92 7.85 -16.73
CA TYR A 303 -13.09 8.37 -16.02
C TYR A 303 -13.52 7.47 -14.84
N ARG A 304 -13.38 6.16 -14.97
CA ARG A 304 -13.73 5.22 -13.89
C ARG A 304 -12.74 5.23 -12.73
N LEU A 305 -11.47 5.54 -12.99
CA LEU A 305 -10.44 5.70 -11.96
C LEU A 305 -10.48 7.10 -11.30
N ASN A 306 -10.78 8.12 -12.07
CA ASN A 306 -10.72 9.52 -11.65
C ASN A 306 -11.97 9.98 -10.87
N VAL A 307 -12.49 9.12 -9.99
CA VAL A 307 -13.64 9.45 -9.13
C VAL A 307 -13.20 10.35 -7.99
N LEU A 308 -12.12 10.01 -7.31
CA LEU A 308 -11.53 10.82 -6.24
C LEU A 308 -10.02 10.99 -6.49
N PRO A 309 -9.61 12.03 -7.23
CA PRO A 309 -8.20 12.32 -7.44
C PRO A 309 -7.55 12.94 -6.20
N LEU A 310 -6.39 12.40 -5.81
CA LEU A 310 -5.52 12.94 -4.78
C LEU A 310 -4.18 13.30 -5.43
N VAL A 311 -3.87 14.58 -5.52
CA VAL A 311 -2.63 15.05 -6.16
C VAL A 311 -1.63 15.41 -5.08
N ILE A 312 -0.54 14.62 -4.97
CA ILE A 312 0.54 14.88 -4.01
C ILE A 312 1.51 15.89 -4.62
N PRO A 313 1.70 17.06 -4.01
CA PRO A 313 2.65 18.05 -4.52
C PRO A 313 4.08 17.52 -4.42
N PRO A 314 4.97 17.85 -5.40
CA PRO A 314 6.38 17.51 -5.32
C PRO A 314 7.07 18.25 -4.16
N LEU A 315 8.20 17.74 -3.68
CA LEU A 315 8.86 18.27 -2.48
C LEU A 315 9.31 19.73 -2.63
N ARG A 316 9.66 20.16 -3.83
CA ARG A 316 10.00 21.56 -4.14
C ARG A 316 8.85 22.55 -3.96
N GLU A 317 7.60 22.10 -4.03
CA GLU A 317 6.40 22.91 -3.81
C GLU A 317 5.95 22.89 -2.33
N ARG A 318 6.58 22.06 -1.49
CA ARG A 318 6.35 21.95 -0.04
C ARG A 318 7.66 22.06 0.76
N ARG A 319 8.43 23.10 0.48
CA ARG A 319 9.76 23.31 1.09
C ARG A 319 9.74 23.31 2.62
N GLU A 320 8.62 23.74 3.21
CA GLU A 320 8.37 23.73 4.66
C GLU A 320 8.42 22.32 5.28
N ASP A 321 8.25 21.27 4.46
CA ASP A 321 8.27 19.87 4.88
C ASP A 321 9.68 19.27 4.85
N ILE A 322 10.64 19.87 4.10
CA ILE A 322 11.95 19.29 3.88
C ILE A 322 12.70 19.08 5.20
N MET A 323 12.85 20.12 6.01
CA MET A 323 13.58 20.02 7.28
C MET A 323 12.86 19.12 8.31
N PRO A 324 11.54 19.22 8.53
CA PRO A 324 10.82 18.26 9.37
C PRO A 324 11.01 16.80 8.93
N LEU A 325 10.93 16.51 7.62
CA LEU A 325 11.17 15.17 7.08
C LEU A 325 12.62 14.73 7.29
N ALA A 326 13.58 15.61 7.05
CA ALA A 326 15.01 15.32 7.25
C ALA A 326 15.32 14.97 8.71
N VAL A 327 14.78 15.72 9.66
CA VAL A 327 14.95 15.46 11.10
C VAL A 327 14.31 14.13 11.52
N ASP A 328 13.10 13.83 11.02
CA ASP A 328 12.44 12.56 11.28
C ASP A 328 13.25 11.37 10.72
N MET A 329 13.84 11.53 9.53
CA MET A 329 14.72 10.52 8.93
C MET A 329 16.01 10.32 9.73
N VAL A 330 16.63 11.38 10.26
CA VAL A 330 17.79 11.25 11.16
C VAL A 330 17.41 10.47 12.39
N ALA A 331 16.27 10.76 13.02
CA ALA A 331 15.79 10.03 14.17
C ALA A 331 15.50 8.55 13.87
N HIS A 332 14.99 8.26 12.66
CA HIS A 332 14.78 6.90 12.18
C HIS A 332 16.11 6.15 12.00
N PHE A 333 17.05 6.73 11.25
CA PHE A 333 18.34 6.10 10.97
C PHE A 333 19.26 6.01 12.20
N ASN A 334 19.15 6.91 13.17
CA ASN A 334 19.84 6.77 14.44
C ASN A 334 19.50 5.44 15.13
N ARG A 335 18.23 5.03 15.10
CA ARG A 335 17.77 3.74 15.66
C ARG A 335 18.23 2.55 14.84
N GLU A 336 18.16 2.66 13.51
CA GLU A 336 18.48 1.58 12.58
C GLU A 336 20.00 1.30 12.52
N LEU A 337 20.80 2.36 12.37
CA LEU A 337 22.26 2.30 12.27
C LEU A 337 22.96 2.26 13.63
N LYS A 338 22.20 2.43 14.75
CA LYS A 338 22.72 2.54 16.12
C LYS A 338 23.76 3.66 16.25
N LYS A 339 23.50 4.81 15.61
CA LYS A 339 24.31 6.02 15.63
C LYS A 339 23.62 7.15 16.41
N GLN A 340 24.40 8.21 16.74
CA GLN A 340 23.91 9.35 17.49
C GLN A 340 24.19 10.67 16.76
N PHE A 341 23.37 10.98 15.77
CA PHE A 341 23.36 12.29 15.11
C PHE A 341 22.36 13.21 15.81
N SER A 342 22.75 14.44 16.10
CA SER A 342 21.91 15.45 16.76
C SER A 342 21.07 16.28 15.77
N GLY A 343 21.38 16.25 14.48
CA GLY A 343 20.68 17.00 13.43
C GLY A 343 21.63 17.51 12.37
N PHE A 344 21.37 18.71 11.88
CA PHE A 344 22.09 19.34 10.79
C PHE A 344 22.68 20.67 11.24
N THR A 345 23.89 21.03 10.78
CA THR A 345 24.39 22.40 10.90
C THR A 345 23.50 23.36 10.11
N ALA A 346 23.53 24.67 10.47
CA ALA A 346 22.73 25.67 9.76
C ALA A 346 22.99 25.67 8.24
N GLY A 347 24.28 25.58 7.85
CA GLY A 347 24.66 25.53 6.43
C GLY A 347 24.13 24.27 5.71
N ALA A 348 24.18 23.10 6.34
CA ALA A 348 23.61 21.88 5.77
C ALA A 348 22.08 21.99 5.63
N GLY A 349 21.42 22.57 6.65
CA GLY A 349 19.97 22.79 6.62
C GLY A 349 19.52 23.72 5.49
N GLU A 350 20.24 24.80 5.25
CA GLU A 350 19.97 25.73 4.13
C GLU A 350 20.14 25.05 2.77
N LEU A 351 21.20 24.26 2.59
CA LEU A 351 21.42 23.50 1.36
C LEU A 351 20.29 22.53 1.08
N LEU A 352 19.87 21.75 2.08
CA LEU A 352 18.75 20.81 1.97
C LEU A 352 17.43 21.53 1.63
N ALA A 353 17.14 22.67 2.28
CA ALA A 353 15.90 23.42 2.07
C ALA A 353 15.81 24.06 0.67
N ASN A 354 16.94 24.42 0.07
CA ASN A 354 17.02 25.11 -1.22
C ASN A 354 17.15 24.17 -2.43
N TYR A 355 17.49 22.90 -2.21
CA TYR A 355 17.61 21.93 -3.29
C TYR A 355 16.25 21.54 -3.89
N CYS A 356 16.22 21.25 -5.19
CA CYS A 356 14.97 21.00 -5.94
C CYS A 356 14.34 19.62 -5.70
N TRP A 357 15.10 18.67 -5.19
CA TRP A 357 14.67 17.29 -4.91
C TRP A 357 13.93 16.61 -6.07
N PRO A 358 14.53 16.40 -7.23
CA PRO A 358 13.87 15.76 -8.38
C PRO A 358 13.38 14.34 -8.06
N GLY A 359 14.04 13.61 -7.17
CA GLY A 359 13.59 12.31 -6.64
C GLY A 359 12.71 12.39 -5.39
N ASN A 360 12.31 13.61 -5.00
CA ASN A 360 11.40 13.89 -3.88
C ASN A 360 11.87 13.27 -2.55
N ILE A 361 10.95 12.70 -1.77
CA ILE A 361 11.25 12.10 -0.45
C ILE A 361 12.19 10.88 -0.58
N ARG A 362 12.12 10.14 -1.69
CA ARG A 362 13.00 8.98 -1.91
C ARG A 362 14.45 9.41 -2.03
N GLU A 363 14.73 10.49 -2.77
CA GLU A 363 16.06 11.06 -2.90
C GLU A 363 16.55 11.64 -1.56
N LEU A 364 15.70 12.42 -0.88
CA LEU A 364 16.01 12.98 0.44
C LEU A 364 16.40 11.87 1.43
N LYS A 365 15.63 10.79 1.48
CA LYS A 365 15.92 9.63 2.34
C LYS A 365 17.29 9.02 2.03
N ASN A 366 17.57 8.76 0.75
CA ASN A 366 18.83 8.16 0.30
C ASN A 366 20.04 9.05 0.61
N VAL A 367 19.87 10.36 0.44
CA VAL A 367 20.94 11.35 0.75
C VAL A 367 21.24 11.33 2.25
N ILE A 368 20.21 11.39 3.09
CA ILE A 368 20.40 11.38 4.56
C ILE A 368 21.03 10.06 5.02
N GLU A 369 20.52 8.92 4.55
CA GLU A 369 21.04 7.60 4.88
C GLU A 369 22.53 7.49 4.51
N ARG A 370 22.89 7.83 3.25
CA ARG A 370 24.26 7.83 2.78
C ARG A 370 25.16 8.75 3.61
N THR A 371 24.68 9.94 3.92
CA THR A 371 25.42 10.92 4.73
C THR A 371 25.69 10.39 6.14
N MET A 372 24.68 9.82 6.79
CA MET A 372 24.82 9.25 8.12
C MET A 372 25.72 8.00 8.16
N ILE A 373 25.83 7.26 7.06
CA ILE A 373 26.77 6.13 6.96
C ILE A 373 28.20 6.64 6.91
N LEU A 374 28.47 7.71 6.14
CA LEU A 374 29.81 8.20 5.82
C LEU A 374 30.34 9.25 6.82
N ALA A 375 29.46 10.05 7.42
CA ALA A 375 29.85 11.13 8.33
C ALA A 375 30.18 10.57 9.74
N PRO A 376 31.06 11.26 10.49
CA PRO A 376 31.24 11.03 11.92
C PRO A 376 29.96 11.44 12.68
N GLU A 377 29.74 10.83 13.84
CA GLU A 377 28.59 11.16 14.70
C GLU A 377 28.63 12.61 15.16
N GLY A 378 27.46 13.19 15.42
CA GLY A 378 27.31 14.58 15.82
C GLY A 378 26.32 15.33 14.92
N GLU A 379 26.62 16.56 14.55
CA GLU A 379 25.84 17.32 13.58
C GLU A 379 26.29 17.00 12.14
N ILE A 380 25.34 16.81 11.25
CA ILE A 380 25.59 16.62 9.82
C ILE A 380 26.00 17.97 9.22
N ASP A 381 27.27 18.08 8.80
CA ASP A 381 27.81 19.27 8.17
C ASP A 381 27.61 19.23 6.64
N ALA A 382 27.59 20.43 6.04
CA ALA A 382 27.45 20.63 4.60
C ALA A 382 28.50 19.87 3.76
N SER A 383 29.71 19.67 4.30
CA SER A 383 30.79 18.97 3.59
C SER A 383 30.50 17.48 3.36
N PHE A 384 29.61 16.87 4.14
CA PHE A 384 29.20 15.48 3.97
C PHE A 384 28.02 15.28 3.01
N LEU A 385 27.37 16.38 2.60
CA LEU A 385 26.31 16.32 1.60
C LEU A 385 26.90 16.08 0.20
N PRO A 386 26.16 15.40 -0.70
CA PRO A 386 26.56 15.22 -2.11
C PRO A 386 26.89 16.54 -2.82
N GLU A 387 27.80 16.49 -3.78
CA GLU A 387 28.23 17.66 -4.55
C GLU A 387 27.08 18.35 -5.25
N GLU A 388 26.13 17.59 -5.79
CA GLU A 388 24.94 18.10 -6.47
C GLU A 388 24.11 19.05 -5.59
N ILE A 389 24.07 18.78 -4.27
CA ILE A 389 23.35 19.61 -3.30
C ILE A 389 24.18 20.83 -2.89
N ARG A 390 25.50 20.66 -2.75
CA ARG A 390 26.42 21.75 -2.41
C ARG A 390 26.51 22.78 -3.53
N ASP A 391 26.60 22.32 -4.78
CA ASP A 391 26.76 23.17 -5.94
C ASP A 391 25.49 23.86 -6.40
N ALA A 392 24.32 23.27 -6.13
CA ALA A 392 23.02 23.88 -6.45
C ALA A 392 22.86 25.28 -5.84
N SER A 393 23.44 25.52 -4.65
CA SER A 393 23.43 26.85 -4.02
C SER A 393 24.30 27.88 -4.76
N SER A 394 25.35 27.44 -5.45
CA SER A 394 26.18 28.32 -6.23
C SER A 394 25.49 28.86 -7.51
N VAL A 395 24.51 28.09 -8.02
CA VAL A 395 23.69 28.48 -9.17
C VAL A 395 22.56 29.44 -8.76
N VAL A 396 21.95 29.24 -7.57
CA VAL A 396 20.92 30.15 -7.05
C VAL A 396 21.54 31.51 -6.68
N ALA A 397 22.71 31.52 -6.05
CA ALA A 397 23.41 32.76 -5.74
C ALA A 397 23.85 33.55 -7.02
N LYS A 398 24.09 32.84 -8.13
CA LYS A 398 24.32 33.49 -9.44
C LYS A 398 23.03 34.03 -10.06
N ASN A 399 21.87 33.39 -9.82
CA ASN A 399 20.59 33.86 -10.36
C ASN A 399 20.01 35.05 -9.57
N ASP A 400 20.22 35.14 -8.24
CA ASP A 400 19.83 36.31 -7.44
C ASP A 400 20.73 37.54 -7.76
N THR A 401 21.98 37.30 -8.22
CA THR A 401 22.84 38.37 -8.70
C THR A 401 22.46 38.79 -10.13
N ILE A 402 21.79 37.94 -10.91
CA ILE A 402 21.29 38.25 -12.25
C ILE A 402 20.00 39.10 -12.22
N SER A 403 19.22 39.08 -11.12
CA SER A 403 18.03 39.94 -10.96
C SER A 403 18.35 41.40 -10.70
N SER A 404 19.63 41.77 -10.46
CA SER A 404 20.07 43.14 -10.27
C SER A 404 21.21 43.57 -11.24
N MET A 405 21.55 42.75 -12.22
CA MET A 405 22.45 43.15 -13.30
C MET A 405 21.63 43.63 -14.49
N GLU A 406 21.74 44.93 -14.75
CA GLU A 406 21.36 45.59 -15.98
C GLU A 406 21.83 44.77 -17.19
N ILE A 407 20.97 44.66 -18.18
CA ILE A 407 21.15 44.04 -19.47
C ILE A 407 22.50 44.46 -20.03
N SER A 408 23.50 43.57 -20.08
CA SER A 408 24.74 43.80 -20.84
C SER A 408 24.40 43.98 -22.33
N PRO A 409 25.08 44.82 -23.06
CA PRO A 409 24.69 45.25 -24.40
C PRO A 409 24.91 44.21 -25.52
N THR A 410 24.94 42.93 -25.20
CA THR A 410 24.83 41.85 -26.19
C THR A 410 23.54 41.10 -25.92
N GLY A 411 22.39 41.64 -26.38
CA GLY A 411 21.04 41.07 -26.26
C GLY A 411 20.92 39.65 -26.86
N ARG A 412 21.45 38.65 -26.17
CA ARG A 412 21.15 37.24 -26.48
C ARG A 412 19.90 36.85 -25.77
N GLN A 413 18.78 36.83 -26.49
CA GLN A 413 17.61 36.02 -26.12
C GLN A 413 18.05 34.57 -25.95
N PHE A 414 17.47 33.86 -24.99
CA PHE A 414 17.63 32.40 -24.91
C PHE A 414 17.08 31.78 -26.19
N VAL A 415 17.99 31.30 -27.05
CA VAL A 415 17.68 30.57 -28.27
C VAL A 415 17.52 29.08 -27.96
N SER A 416 16.72 28.38 -28.72
CA SER A 416 16.57 26.93 -28.56
C SER A 416 17.90 26.23 -28.83
N LEU A 417 18.12 25.04 -28.26
CA LEU A 417 19.35 24.24 -28.51
C LEU A 417 19.57 24.01 -30.01
N ARG A 418 18.47 23.90 -30.77
CA ARG A 418 18.47 23.70 -32.22
C ARG A 418 18.99 24.94 -32.97
N GLU A 419 18.54 26.12 -32.59
CA GLU A 419 19.05 27.38 -33.16
C GLU A 419 20.52 27.57 -32.83
N LEU A 420 20.95 27.24 -31.63
CA LEU A 420 22.35 27.34 -31.22
C LEU A 420 23.24 26.33 -31.96
N GLU A 421 22.73 25.11 -32.20
CA GLU A 421 23.43 24.11 -33.03
C GLU A 421 23.53 24.56 -34.50
N ASP A 422 22.48 25.13 -35.05
CA ASP A 422 22.43 25.57 -36.44
C ASP A 422 23.37 26.82 -36.64
N ASP A 423 23.36 27.79 -35.70
CA ASP A 423 24.28 28.91 -35.70
C ASP A 423 25.76 28.45 -35.64
N TYR A 424 26.07 27.50 -34.73
CA TYR A 424 27.43 26.97 -34.59
C TYR A 424 27.88 26.18 -35.84
N ILE A 425 26.96 25.46 -36.50
CA ILE A 425 27.24 24.81 -37.80
C ILE A 425 27.55 25.82 -38.86
N GLN A 426 26.83 26.95 -38.94
CA GLN A 426 27.09 28.03 -39.89
C GLN A 426 28.44 28.72 -39.63
N GLU A 427 28.77 28.98 -38.35
CA GLU A 427 30.05 29.55 -37.95
C GLU A 427 31.24 28.67 -38.36
N VAL A 428 31.14 27.35 -38.12
CA VAL A 428 32.20 26.39 -38.52
C VAL A 428 32.28 26.23 -40.04
N LEU A 429 31.17 26.31 -40.77
CA LEU A 429 31.18 26.30 -42.23
C LEU A 429 31.84 27.57 -42.82
N ALA A 430 31.58 28.74 -42.24
CA ALA A 430 32.23 29.99 -42.62
C ALA A 430 33.76 29.94 -42.34
N ALA A 431 34.15 29.46 -41.16
CA ALA A 431 35.57 29.31 -40.78
C ALA A 431 36.33 28.31 -41.65
N THR A 432 35.65 27.32 -42.23
CA THR A 432 36.23 26.30 -43.13
C THR A 432 36.09 26.61 -44.63
N CYS A 433 35.71 27.85 -44.97
CA CYS A 433 35.42 28.26 -46.35
C CYS A 433 34.48 27.30 -47.07
N ASN A 434 33.41 26.87 -46.42
CA ASN A 434 32.39 25.92 -46.91
C ASN A 434 32.90 24.51 -47.24
N ASN A 435 34.05 24.12 -46.68
CA ASN A 435 34.59 22.77 -46.81
C ASN A 435 33.85 21.83 -45.88
N LYS A 436 32.78 21.17 -46.39
CA LYS A 436 31.86 20.30 -45.61
C LYS A 436 32.55 19.13 -44.95
N SER A 437 33.62 18.58 -45.55
CA SER A 437 34.36 17.46 -44.96
C SER A 437 35.22 17.91 -43.77
N GLN A 438 35.80 19.11 -43.82
CA GLN A 438 36.58 19.70 -42.73
C GLN A 438 35.64 20.20 -41.61
N ALA A 439 34.50 20.80 -41.93
CA ALA A 439 33.49 21.24 -41.01
C ALA A 439 32.91 20.03 -40.22
N ALA A 440 32.57 18.94 -40.88
CA ALA A 440 32.08 17.73 -40.21
C ALA A 440 33.09 17.14 -39.21
N ARG A 441 34.40 17.23 -39.54
CA ARG A 441 35.45 16.77 -38.62
C ARG A 441 35.56 17.66 -37.39
N ILE A 442 35.44 18.99 -37.53
CA ILE A 442 35.49 19.96 -36.41
C ILE A 442 34.22 19.78 -35.51
N LEU A 443 33.07 19.59 -36.13
CA LEU A 443 31.79 19.38 -35.44
C LEU A 443 31.65 17.97 -34.81
N GLY A 444 32.60 17.05 -35.05
CA GLY A 444 32.56 15.69 -34.52
C GLY A 444 31.42 14.83 -35.08
N ILE A 445 30.87 15.18 -36.26
CA ILE A 445 29.74 14.45 -36.88
C ILE A 445 30.14 13.85 -38.24
N HIS A 446 29.38 12.83 -38.69
CA HIS A 446 29.65 12.24 -40.00
C HIS A 446 29.23 13.20 -41.12
N PRO A 447 30.01 13.30 -42.23
CA PRO A 447 29.73 14.24 -43.33
C PRO A 447 28.33 14.12 -43.93
N THR A 448 27.76 12.89 -43.98
CA THR A 448 26.39 12.67 -44.45
C THR A 448 25.33 13.24 -43.49
N SER A 449 25.62 13.27 -42.20
CA SER A 449 24.73 13.88 -41.19
C SER A 449 24.68 15.41 -41.33
N LEU A 450 25.85 16.04 -41.59
CA LEU A 450 25.95 17.46 -41.90
C LEU A 450 25.16 17.79 -43.17
N LEU A 451 25.37 17.02 -44.26
CA LEU A 451 24.67 17.22 -45.52
C LEU A 451 23.16 17.06 -45.39
N ARG A 452 22.68 16.13 -44.54
CA ARG A 452 21.23 15.90 -44.28
C ARG A 452 20.61 17.05 -43.52
N ARG A 453 21.34 17.66 -42.58
CA ARG A 453 20.87 18.86 -41.86
C ARG A 453 20.80 20.08 -42.79
N LEU A 454 21.81 20.35 -43.57
CA LEU A 454 21.85 21.48 -44.54
C LEU A 454 20.77 21.35 -45.65
N ARG A 455 20.32 20.11 -46.00
CA ARG A 455 19.22 19.90 -46.95
C ARG A 455 17.83 20.15 -46.35
N LYS A 456 17.65 20.02 -45.02
CA LYS A 456 16.39 20.32 -44.36
C LYS A 456 16.10 21.82 -44.31
N GLU A 457 17.11 22.66 -44.21
CA GLU A 457 16.95 24.12 -44.22
C GLU A 457 16.51 24.66 -45.60
N HIS A 458 16.74 23.96 -46.71
CA HIS A 458 16.34 24.37 -48.07
C HIS A 458 14.98 23.87 -48.53
N VAL A 459 14.20 23.23 -47.68
CA VAL A 459 12.85 22.71 -48.00
C VAL A 459 11.74 23.49 -47.29
N GLU A 460 12.04 24.45 -46.45
CA GLU A 460 11.06 25.36 -45.82
C GLU A 460 11.24 26.81 -46.31
N VAL A 461 11.10 27.04 -47.64
CA VAL A 461 10.78 28.34 -48.22
C VAL A 461 9.68 28.12 -49.25
#